data_9e5126b5c44d8b5ba83e7fc8f8783130
#
_entry.id   9e5126b5c44d8b5ba83e7fc8f8783130
#
_cell.length_a   1.000
_cell.length_b   1.000
_cell.length_c   1.000
_cell.angle_alpha   90.00
_cell.angle_beta   90.00
_cell.angle_gamma   90.00
#
_symmetry.space_group_name_H-M   'P 1'
#
loop_
_entity.id
_entity.type
_entity.pdbx_description
1 polymer ?
#
loop_
_entity_poly.entity_id
_entity_poly.type
_entity_poly.pdbx_seq_one_letter_code
_entity_poly.pdbx_strand_id
1 'polypeptide(L)'
;LEPDDANRALMVSNMQRQPVPMLRAEKPLVDTGMERTVAVDSGVTVVAKRGGVIESVDAARIVVRVNDDETVAGEPGVDIYNLTKYTRSNQNTCINQRPLVLVGDAIERGDVLADGPSTDMGELALGQNLRVAFMPWNGYNFEDSILISEQVVKEDRFTTIHIEELTCMARDTKLGAEEITGDIPNVGEAALAKLDESGIVY
;
A
#
# COMPACT_ATOMS: atom_id res chain seq x y z
N LEU A 1 -33.51 18.19 -0.39
CA LEU A 1 -32.21 17.92 0.28
C LEU A 1 -32.01 19.01 1.34
N GLU A 2 -31.81 18.59 2.56
CA GLU A 2 -31.52 19.52 3.66
C GLU A 2 -30.06 19.98 3.59
N PRO A 3 -29.74 21.20 4.10
CA PRO A 3 -28.35 21.66 4.14
C PRO A 3 -27.40 20.72 4.87
N ASP A 4 -27.88 19.96 5.86
CA ASP A 4 -27.11 18.98 6.61
C ASP A 4 -26.65 17.80 5.72
N ASP A 5 -27.52 17.31 4.85
CA ASP A 5 -27.19 16.25 3.89
C ASP A 5 -26.06 16.68 2.95
N ALA A 6 -26.08 17.92 2.46
CA ALA A 6 -25.04 18.49 1.62
C ALA A 6 -23.70 18.63 2.36
N ASN A 7 -23.74 19.07 3.62
CA ASN A 7 -22.56 19.19 4.47
C ASN A 7 -21.93 17.81 4.77
N ARG A 8 -22.75 16.81 5.03
CA ARG A 8 -22.29 15.44 5.28
C ARG A 8 -21.70 14.79 4.02
N ALA A 9 -22.28 15.02 2.85
CA ALA A 9 -21.75 14.59 1.57
C ALA A 9 -20.38 15.23 1.29
N LEU A 10 -20.21 16.52 1.59
CA LEU A 10 -18.92 17.22 1.48
C LEU A 10 -17.86 16.60 2.41
N MET A 11 -18.23 16.32 3.66
CA MET A 11 -17.32 15.68 4.61
C MET A 11 -16.86 14.31 4.13
N VAL A 12 -17.76 13.46 3.66
CA VAL A 12 -17.43 12.13 3.13
C VAL A 12 -16.54 12.24 1.90
N SER A 13 -16.83 13.16 0.99
CA SER A 13 -15.98 13.42 -0.19
C SER A 13 -14.54 13.80 0.20
N ASN A 14 -14.40 14.63 1.24
CA ASN A 14 -13.08 15.00 1.75
C ASN A 14 -12.38 13.82 2.46
N MET A 15 -13.11 12.99 3.19
CA MET A 15 -12.57 11.81 3.87
C MET A 15 -12.02 10.75 2.90
N GLN A 16 -12.63 10.59 1.73
CA GLN A 16 -12.13 9.69 0.68
C GLN A 16 -10.71 10.02 0.21
N ARG A 17 -10.26 11.26 0.39
CA ARG A 17 -8.90 11.71 0.03
C ARG A 17 -7.86 11.50 1.12
N GLN A 18 -8.25 10.99 2.29
CA GLN A 18 -7.42 10.84 3.48
C GLN A 18 -7.17 9.37 3.90
N PRO A 19 -7.50 8.35 3.10
CA PRO A 19 -7.25 6.98 3.51
C PRO A 19 -5.76 6.68 3.57
N VAL A 20 -5.41 5.74 4.44
CA VAL A 20 -4.06 5.20 4.57
C VAL A 20 -4.04 3.79 3.99
N PRO A 21 -3.05 3.39 3.19
CA PRO A 21 -2.91 2.04 2.70
C PRO A 21 -2.82 1.04 3.85
N MET A 22 -3.63 -0.01 3.78
CA MET A 22 -3.68 -1.10 4.76
C MET A 22 -2.92 -2.32 4.24
N LEU A 23 -2.63 -3.28 5.12
CA LEU A 23 -2.05 -4.57 4.73
C LEU A 23 -2.92 -5.29 3.71
N ARG A 24 -4.23 -5.22 3.89
CA ARG A 24 -5.22 -5.83 3.02
C ARG A 24 -6.34 -4.83 2.75
N ALA A 25 -6.45 -4.39 1.53
CA ALA A 25 -7.59 -3.61 1.07
C ALA A 25 -8.67 -4.56 0.53
N GLU A 26 -9.92 -4.16 0.66
CA GLU A 26 -11.07 -4.85 0.06
C GLU A 26 -11.81 -3.89 -0.86
N LYS A 27 -12.14 -4.33 -2.05
CA LYS A 27 -12.97 -3.54 -2.95
C LYS A 27 -14.36 -3.33 -2.36
N PRO A 28 -14.98 -2.17 -2.58
CA PRO A 28 -16.31 -1.89 -2.08
C PRO A 28 -17.35 -2.84 -2.72
N LEU A 29 -18.37 -3.21 -1.95
CA LEU A 29 -19.48 -4.02 -2.45
C LEU A 29 -20.45 -3.20 -3.32
N VAL A 30 -20.50 -1.90 -3.08
CA VAL A 30 -21.26 -0.93 -3.88
C VAL A 30 -20.28 0.13 -4.35
N ASP A 31 -20.18 0.30 -5.64
CA ASP A 31 -19.24 1.22 -6.27
C ASP A 31 -19.94 2.17 -7.26
N THR A 32 -19.18 3.08 -7.83
CA THR A 32 -19.65 4.05 -8.83
C THR A 32 -19.25 3.66 -10.26
N GLY A 33 -18.43 2.61 -10.41
CA GLY A 33 -17.81 2.20 -11.67
C GLY A 33 -16.56 2.99 -12.06
N MET A 34 -16.17 4.00 -11.29
CA MET A 34 -14.94 4.78 -11.55
C MET A 34 -13.70 4.16 -10.89
N GLU A 35 -13.86 3.26 -9.96
CA GLU A 35 -12.79 2.68 -9.13
C GLU A 35 -11.71 2.03 -9.98
N ARG A 36 -12.10 1.30 -11.02
CA ARG A 36 -11.16 0.66 -11.95
C ARG A 36 -10.36 1.68 -12.75
N THR A 37 -11.02 2.67 -13.30
CA THR A 37 -10.37 3.75 -14.07
C THR A 37 -9.39 4.53 -13.20
N VAL A 38 -9.79 4.90 -11.98
CA VAL A 38 -8.93 5.61 -11.03
C VAL A 38 -7.72 4.77 -10.65
N ALA A 39 -7.89 3.48 -10.38
CA ALA A 39 -6.80 2.59 -10.01
C ALA A 39 -5.76 2.46 -11.15
N VAL A 40 -6.21 2.33 -12.39
CA VAL A 40 -5.33 2.22 -13.55
C VAL A 40 -4.65 3.55 -13.87
N ASP A 41 -5.40 4.64 -13.91
CA ASP A 41 -4.88 5.96 -14.32
C ASP A 41 -3.95 6.57 -13.26
N SER A 42 -4.10 6.21 -11.99
CA SER A 42 -3.18 6.64 -10.93
C SER A 42 -1.78 6.04 -11.04
N GLY A 43 -1.61 4.96 -11.82
CA GLY A 43 -0.33 4.29 -12.03
C GLY A 43 0.15 3.44 -10.86
N VAL A 44 -0.70 3.18 -9.84
CA VAL A 44 -0.36 2.32 -8.70
C VAL A 44 -0.42 0.83 -9.03
N THR A 45 -1.18 0.47 -10.05
CA THR A 45 -1.30 -0.90 -10.57
C THR A 45 -0.33 -1.14 -11.72
N VAL A 46 0.08 -2.39 -11.90
CA VAL A 46 0.87 -2.80 -13.06
C VAL A 46 -0.07 -3.29 -14.14
N VAL A 47 0.02 -2.70 -15.32
CA VAL A 47 -0.85 -2.96 -16.47
C VAL A 47 -0.04 -3.57 -17.61
N ALA A 48 -0.60 -4.56 -18.29
CA ALA A 48 0.01 -5.21 -19.43
C ALA A 48 0.20 -4.22 -20.60
N LYS A 49 1.42 -4.13 -21.11
CA LYS A 49 1.76 -3.30 -22.29
C LYS A 49 1.37 -3.99 -23.59
N ARG A 50 1.48 -5.30 -23.63
CA ARG A 50 1.16 -6.16 -24.76
C ARG A 50 0.45 -7.42 -24.28
N GLY A 51 -0.35 -8.03 -25.13
CA GLY A 51 -1.00 -9.31 -24.85
C GLY A 51 -0.01 -10.47 -24.90
N GLY A 52 -0.32 -11.52 -24.16
CA GLY A 52 0.54 -12.69 -24.08
C GLY A 52 0.07 -13.74 -23.09
N VAL A 53 0.97 -14.62 -22.72
CA VAL A 53 0.76 -15.66 -21.72
C VAL A 53 1.76 -15.48 -20.59
N ILE A 54 1.29 -15.60 -19.38
CA ILE A 54 2.13 -15.51 -18.17
C ILE A 54 3.03 -16.75 -18.11
N GLU A 55 4.32 -16.53 -18.19
CA GLU A 55 5.32 -17.62 -18.16
C GLU A 55 5.84 -17.89 -16.74
N SER A 56 6.05 -16.83 -15.95
CA SER A 56 6.55 -16.93 -14.59
C SER A 56 6.01 -15.79 -13.74
N VAL A 57 5.67 -16.10 -12.49
CA VAL A 57 5.23 -15.13 -11.48
C VAL A 57 5.95 -15.41 -10.19
N ASP A 58 6.57 -14.38 -9.63
CA ASP A 58 7.05 -14.39 -8.26
C ASP A 58 6.64 -13.07 -7.55
N ALA A 59 6.99 -12.94 -6.27
CA ALA A 59 6.64 -11.75 -5.50
C ALA A 59 7.28 -10.46 -6.02
N ALA A 60 8.39 -10.55 -6.76
CA ALA A 60 9.18 -9.42 -7.22
C ALA A 60 8.96 -9.08 -8.70
N ARG A 61 8.50 -10.05 -9.50
CA ARG A 61 8.37 -9.85 -10.95
C ARG A 61 7.32 -10.77 -11.60
N ILE A 62 6.83 -10.33 -12.74
CA ILE A 62 5.97 -11.09 -13.64
C ILE A 62 6.65 -11.14 -15.00
N VAL A 63 6.76 -12.32 -15.58
CA VAL A 63 7.31 -12.55 -16.92
C VAL A 63 6.20 -12.96 -17.85
N VAL A 64 6.03 -12.21 -18.92
CA VAL A 64 5.00 -12.42 -19.94
C VAL A 64 5.66 -12.77 -21.25
N ARG A 65 5.31 -13.91 -21.82
CA ARG A 65 5.63 -14.23 -23.20
C ARG A 65 4.58 -13.58 -24.11
N VAL A 66 5.03 -12.61 -24.91
CA VAL A 66 4.20 -11.82 -25.78
C VAL A 66 3.67 -12.68 -26.93
N ASN A 67 2.42 -12.43 -27.36
CA ASN A 67 1.85 -13.06 -28.54
C ASN A 67 2.61 -12.67 -29.82
N ASP A 68 2.73 -13.59 -30.75
CA ASP A 68 3.45 -13.36 -32.00
C ASP A 68 2.87 -12.19 -32.81
N ASP A 69 1.55 -11.99 -32.72
CA ASP A 69 0.82 -10.93 -33.42
C ASP A 69 1.15 -9.51 -32.91
N GLU A 70 1.60 -9.40 -31.67
CA GLU A 70 1.97 -8.13 -31.04
C GLU A 70 3.49 -7.91 -30.96
N THR A 71 4.26 -8.85 -31.47
CA THR A 71 5.72 -8.76 -31.50
C THR A 71 6.18 -8.08 -32.79
N VAL A 72 6.91 -6.97 -32.68
CA VAL A 72 7.51 -6.26 -33.81
C VAL A 72 8.89 -6.82 -34.08
N ALA A 73 9.28 -6.94 -35.33
CA ALA A 73 10.61 -7.42 -35.70
C ALA A 73 11.72 -6.55 -35.08
N GLY A 74 12.57 -7.17 -34.27
CA GLY A 74 13.66 -6.52 -33.53
C GLY A 74 13.35 -6.20 -32.07
N GLU A 75 12.12 -6.43 -31.60
CA GLU A 75 11.75 -6.35 -30.20
C GLU A 75 11.84 -7.71 -29.49
N PRO A 76 12.14 -7.72 -28.18
CA PRO A 76 12.11 -8.98 -27.43
C PRO A 76 10.67 -9.51 -27.33
N GLY A 77 10.49 -10.81 -27.52
CA GLY A 77 9.21 -11.50 -27.37
C GLY A 77 8.78 -11.74 -25.92
N VAL A 78 9.43 -11.10 -24.96
CA VAL A 78 9.17 -11.24 -23.52
C VAL A 78 9.11 -9.88 -22.87
N ASP A 79 8.08 -9.65 -22.06
CA ASP A 79 7.95 -8.48 -21.20
C ASP A 79 8.17 -8.88 -19.73
N ILE A 80 9.04 -8.15 -19.05
CA ILE A 80 9.32 -8.35 -17.64
C ILE A 80 8.81 -7.16 -16.86
N TYR A 81 7.89 -7.41 -15.92
CA TYR A 81 7.32 -6.41 -15.02
C TYR A 81 7.90 -6.60 -13.62
N ASN A 82 8.75 -5.67 -13.20
CA ASN A 82 9.27 -5.65 -11.83
C ASN A 82 8.26 -4.97 -10.90
N LEU A 83 7.95 -5.64 -9.80
CA LEU A 83 7.00 -5.15 -8.80
C LEU A 83 7.74 -4.34 -7.74
N THR A 84 7.15 -3.21 -7.35
CA THR A 84 7.64 -2.40 -6.24
C THR A 84 7.31 -3.09 -4.92
N LYS A 85 8.31 -3.33 -4.10
CA LYS A 85 8.16 -4.05 -2.83
C LYS A 85 8.56 -3.18 -1.65
N TYR A 86 7.60 -2.94 -0.74
CA TYR A 86 7.82 -2.30 0.56
C TYR A 86 8.69 -1.04 0.53
N THR A 87 8.40 -0.15 -0.38
CA THR A 87 9.08 1.15 -0.48
C THR A 87 8.32 2.23 0.28
N ARG A 88 9.05 3.24 0.74
CA ARG A 88 8.47 4.40 1.41
C ARG A 88 7.83 5.34 0.40
N SER A 89 6.59 5.76 0.65
CA SER A 89 5.96 6.88 -0.07
C SER A 89 6.35 8.23 0.53
N ASN A 90 6.00 9.33 -0.15
CA ASN A 90 6.23 10.69 0.37
C ASN A 90 5.50 10.96 1.70
N GLN A 91 4.42 10.24 1.98
CA GLN A 91 3.63 10.32 3.21
C GLN A 91 4.04 9.28 4.27
N ASN A 92 5.20 8.66 4.14
CA ASN A 92 5.70 7.59 5.02
C ASN A 92 4.83 6.32 5.03
N THR A 93 3.99 6.13 4.03
CA THR A 93 3.20 4.91 3.88
C THR A 93 3.94 3.86 3.07
N CYS A 94 3.52 2.62 3.16
CA CYS A 94 4.13 1.50 2.45
C CYS A 94 3.56 1.38 1.04
N ILE A 95 4.44 1.36 0.05
CA ILE A 95 4.11 1.00 -1.34
C ILE A 95 4.55 -0.43 -1.57
N ASN A 96 3.59 -1.31 -1.82
CA ASN A 96 3.83 -2.72 -2.11
C ASN A 96 2.88 -3.19 -3.19
N GLN A 97 3.42 -3.84 -4.22
CA GLN A 97 2.64 -4.41 -5.31
C GLN A 97 2.57 -5.93 -5.18
N ARG A 98 1.39 -6.49 -5.45
CA ARG A 98 1.13 -7.93 -5.40
C ARG A 98 0.58 -8.41 -6.72
N PRO A 99 1.10 -9.52 -7.29
CA PRO A 99 0.58 -10.08 -8.53
C PRO A 99 -0.85 -10.61 -8.34
N LEU A 100 -1.67 -10.45 -9.38
CA LEU A 100 -3.03 -10.99 -9.46
C LEU A 100 -3.12 -12.20 -10.39
N VAL A 101 -2.14 -12.36 -11.27
CA VAL A 101 -2.14 -13.36 -12.33
C VAL A 101 -1.41 -14.63 -11.90
N LEU A 102 -1.76 -15.74 -12.51
CA LEU A 102 -1.14 -17.04 -12.32
C LEU A 102 -0.37 -17.45 -13.57
N VAL A 103 0.57 -18.37 -13.40
CA VAL A 103 1.32 -18.95 -14.53
C VAL A 103 0.37 -19.68 -15.46
N GLY A 104 0.44 -19.38 -16.75
CA GLY A 104 -0.41 -19.94 -17.79
C GLY A 104 -1.63 -19.09 -18.14
N ASP A 105 -1.91 -18.02 -17.41
CA ASP A 105 -3.00 -17.10 -17.74
C ASP A 105 -2.72 -16.39 -19.08
N ALA A 106 -3.74 -16.29 -19.91
CA ALA A 106 -3.72 -15.46 -21.09
C ALA A 106 -4.16 -14.03 -20.71
N ILE A 107 -3.40 -13.05 -21.13
CA ILE A 107 -3.64 -11.63 -20.87
C ILE A 107 -3.75 -10.84 -22.16
N GLU A 108 -4.50 -9.77 -22.12
CA GLU A 108 -4.61 -8.79 -23.18
C GLU A 108 -3.93 -7.47 -22.80
N ARG A 109 -3.63 -6.65 -23.78
CA ARG A 109 -3.12 -5.31 -23.56
C ARG A 109 -4.10 -4.50 -22.71
N GLY A 110 -3.63 -3.92 -21.61
CA GLY A 110 -4.44 -3.13 -20.71
C GLY A 110 -4.98 -3.89 -19.50
N ASP A 111 -4.75 -5.21 -19.43
CA ASP A 111 -5.12 -5.99 -18.25
C ASP A 111 -4.24 -5.64 -17.05
N VAL A 112 -4.84 -5.63 -15.86
CA VAL A 112 -4.12 -5.40 -14.60
C VAL A 112 -3.42 -6.67 -14.17
N LEU A 113 -2.11 -6.61 -14.06
CA LEU A 113 -1.26 -7.75 -13.68
C LEU A 113 -0.98 -7.80 -12.18
N ALA A 114 -0.90 -6.65 -11.54
CA ALA A 114 -0.61 -6.56 -10.11
C ALA A 114 -1.34 -5.38 -9.46
N ASP A 115 -1.82 -5.59 -8.25
CA ASP A 115 -2.38 -4.55 -7.40
C ASP A 115 -1.29 -3.74 -6.71
N GLY A 116 -1.54 -2.45 -6.52
CA GLY A 116 -0.72 -1.55 -5.72
C GLY A 116 -1.36 -1.25 -4.36
N PRO A 117 -0.88 -0.20 -3.68
CA PRO A 117 -1.48 0.26 -2.42
C PRO A 117 -2.93 0.71 -2.64
N SER A 118 -3.79 0.39 -1.68
CA SER A 118 -5.23 0.75 -1.69
C SER A 118 -5.96 0.30 -2.97
N THR A 119 -5.58 -0.84 -3.52
CA THR A 119 -6.26 -1.47 -4.65
C THR A 119 -6.56 -2.95 -4.36
N ASP A 120 -7.64 -3.45 -4.93
CA ASP A 120 -8.05 -4.85 -4.85
C ASP A 120 -8.63 -5.28 -6.19
N MET A 121 -8.08 -6.34 -6.78
CA MET A 121 -8.49 -6.87 -8.10
C MET A 121 -8.51 -5.80 -9.21
N GLY A 122 -7.57 -4.87 -9.17
CA GLY A 122 -7.45 -3.77 -10.14
C GLY A 122 -8.45 -2.62 -9.92
N GLU A 123 -9.17 -2.61 -8.82
CA GLU A 123 -10.12 -1.57 -8.45
C GLU A 123 -9.65 -0.81 -7.21
N LEU A 124 -10.04 0.45 -7.09
CA LEU A 124 -9.73 1.29 -5.93
C LEU A 124 -10.42 0.74 -4.69
N ALA A 125 -9.66 0.46 -3.64
CA ALA A 125 -10.12 -0.07 -2.37
C ALA A 125 -9.54 0.77 -1.23
N LEU A 126 -10.34 1.70 -0.69
CA LEU A 126 -9.91 2.67 0.31
C LEU A 126 -10.15 2.22 1.75
N GLY A 127 -10.70 1.04 1.94
CA GLY A 127 -11.07 0.55 3.27
C GLY A 127 -11.37 -0.94 3.26
N GLN A 128 -12.15 -1.34 4.23
CA GLN A 128 -12.66 -2.71 4.37
C GLN A 128 -14.15 -2.74 4.59
N ASN A 129 -14.78 -3.81 4.12
CA ASN A 129 -16.20 -4.04 4.33
C ASN A 129 -16.44 -4.63 5.73
N LEU A 130 -17.29 -3.98 6.51
CA LEU A 130 -17.65 -4.40 7.85
C LEU A 130 -19.16 -4.65 7.94
N ARG A 131 -19.53 -5.66 8.73
CA ARG A 131 -20.91 -5.83 9.14
C ARG A 131 -21.21 -4.85 10.27
N VAL A 132 -22.21 -4.02 10.08
CA VAL A 132 -22.60 -2.94 11.02
C VAL A 132 -24.03 -3.19 11.51
N ALA A 133 -24.27 -2.92 12.79
CA ALA A 133 -25.61 -2.84 13.37
C ALA A 133 -25.92 -1.40 13.81
N PHE A 134 -27.03 -0.85 13.35
CA PHE A 134 -27.51 0.46 13.73
C PHE A 134 -28.51 0.31 14.88
N MET A 135 -28.02 0.41 16.11
CA MET A 135 -28.84 0.25 17.32
C MET A 135 -28.17 0.90 18.52
N PRO A 136 -28.93 1.39 19.53
CA PRO A 136 -28.36 1.76 20.82
C PRO A 136 -27.81 0.53 21.54
N TRP A 137 -26.63 0.66 22.16
CA TRP A 137 -26.04 -0.43 22.92
C TRP A 137 -25.49 0.05 24.26
N ASN A 138 -26.28 -0.08 25.32
CA ASN A 138 -25.94 0.25 26.70
C ASN A 138 -25.33 1.64 26.91
N GLY A 139 -25.64 2.61 26.05
CA GLY A 139 -25.08 3.96 26.07
C GLY A 139 -23.64 4.11 25.60
N TYR A 140 -22.96 3.02 25.24
CA TYR A 140 -21.56 3.08 24.79
C TYR A 140 -21.37 3.62 23.38
N ASN A 141 -22.45 3.76 22.62
CA ASN A 141 -22.46 4.40 21.31
C ASN A 141 -23.27 5.70 21.30
N PHE A 142 -23.25 6.43 22.44
CA PHE A 142 -23.93 7.72 22.58
C PHE A 142 -23.31 8.77 21.68
N GLU A 143 -24.16 9.60 21.03
CA GLU A 143 -23.78 10.61 20.06
C GLU A 143 -22.96 10.03 18.89
N ASP A 144 -21.71 10.50 18.70
CA ASP A 144 -20.81 10.08 17.61
C ASP A 144 -19.90 8.92 18.01
N SER A 145 -20.12 8.31 19.16
CA SER A 145 -19.34 7.16 19.61
C SER A 145 -19.66 5.90 18.80
N ILE A 146 -18.64 5.13 18.49
CA ILE A 146 -18.75 3.87 17.74
C ILE A 146 -18.09 2.75 18.54
N LEU A 147 -18.78 1.61 18.67
CA LEU A 147 -18.23 0.39 19.21
C LEU A 147 -17.62 -0.44 18.09
N ILE A 148 -16.43 -0.94 18.30
CA ILE A 148 -15.72 -1.80 17.37
C ILE A 148 -15.48 -3.15 18.03
N SER A 149 -15.75 -4.23 17.30
CA SER A 149 -15.46 -5.59 17.77
C SER A 149 -13.96 -5.82 17.94
N GLU A 150 -13.58 -6.53 18.98
CA GLU A 150 -12.20 -6.98 19.20
C GLU A 150 -11.66 -7.85 18.05
N GLN A 151 -12.55 -8.50 17.32
CA GLN A 151 -12.21 -9.30 16.15
C GLN A 151 -11.52 -8.47 15.05
N VAL A 152 -11.89 -7.21 14.89
CA VAL A 152 -11.24 -6.28 13.94
C VAL A 152 -9.73 -6.16 14.22
N VAL A 153 -9.36 -6.10 15.49
CA VAL A 153 -7.95 -6.06 15.92
C VAL A 153 -7.27 -7.42 15.73
N LYS A 154 -7.94 -8.51 16.08
CA LYS A 154 -7.41 -9.88 15.93
C LYS A 154 -7.16 -10.28 14.48
N GLU A 155 -7.97 -9.78 13.57
CA GLU A 155 -7.86 -10.06 12.13
C GLU A 155 -6.98 -9.06 11.38
N ASP A 156 -6.34 -8.12 12.08
CA ASP A 156 -5.51 -7.04 11.47
C ASP A 156 -6.22 -6.27 10.35
N ARG A 157 -7.52 -6.02 10.50
CA ARG A 157 -8.32 -5.47 9.42
C ARG A 157 -7.90 -4.09 8.95
N PHE A 158 -7.48 -3.22 9.86
CA PHE A 158 -7.04 -1.86 9.56
C PHE A 158 -5.55 -1.61 9.87
N THR A 159 -4.78 -2.68 9.96
CA THR A 159 -3.35 -2.60 10.22
C THR A 159 -2.61 -1.98 9.03
N THR A 160 -1.75 -1.02 9.31
CA THR A 160 -0.97 -0.28 8.33
C THR A 160 0.52 -0.40 8.61
N ILE A 161 1.33 -0.20 7.56
CA ILE A 161 2.79 -0.12 7.69
C ILE A 161 3.20 1.32 7.37
N HIS A 162 3.94 1.93 8.30
CA HIS A 162 4.57 3.23 8.10
C HIS A 162 6.08 3.07 8.08
N ILE A 163 6.72 3.66 7.09
CA ILE A 163 8.17 3.60 6.90
C ILE A 163 8.72 5.01 7.10
N GLU A 164 9.50 5.19 8.16
CA GLU A 164 10.21 6.43 8.44
C GLU A 164 11.67 6.29 8.03
N GLU A 165 12.17 7.27 7.32
CA GLU A 165 13.57 7.33 6.93
C GLU A 165 14.25 8.43 7.75
N LEU A 166 15.18 8.02 8.60
CA LEU A 166 15.98 8.92 9.40
C LEU A 166 17.39 8.97 8.83
N THR A 167 17.87 10.18 8.55
CA THR A 167 19.22 10.38 8.04
C THR A 167 20.07 11.12 9.06
N CYS A 168 21.27 10.62 9.29
CA CYS A 168 22.26 11.26 10.14
C CYS A 168 23.57 11.37 9.37
N MET A 169 24.23 12.52 9.47
CA MET A 169 25.51 12.77 8.81
C MET A 169 26.59 13.00 9.88
N ALA A 170 27.62 12.17 9.85
CA ALA A 170 28.83 12.42 10.63
C ALA A 170 29.63 13.57 10.03
N ARG A 171 29.98 14.55 10.84
CA ARG A 171 30.69 15.77 10.43
C ARG A 171 32.07 15.83 11.08
N ASP A 172 32.98 16.55 10.46
CA ASP A 172 34.24 16.92 11.07
C ASP A 172 34.03 18.06 12.07
N THR A 173 34.49 17.85 13.30
CA THR A 173 34.45 18.86 14.35
C THR A 173 35.87 19.28 14.76
N LYS A 174 36.00 20.38 15.52
CA LYS A 174 37.28 20.82 16.06
C LYS A 174 37.92 19.83 17.04
N LEU A 175 37.12 18.94 17.62
CA LEU A 175 37.56 17.91 18.55
C LEU A 175 37.88 16.58 17.87
N GLY A 176 37.64 16.47 16.57
CA GLY A 176 37.81 15.26 15.77
C GLY A 176 36.59 14.97 14.90
N ALA A 177 36.65 13.94 14.09
CA ALA A 177 35.54 13.49 13.26
C ALA A 177 34.46 12.83 14.13
N GLU A 178 33.19 13.14 13.85
CA GLU A 178 32.06 12.38 14.41
C GLU A 178 32.01 11.00 13.77
N GLU A 179 31.57 10.02 14.52
CA GLU A 179 31.34 8.67 13.97
C GLU A 179 30.02 8.09 14.48
N ILE A 180 29.46 7.17 13.73
CA ILE A 180 28.24 6.44 14.12
C ILE A 180 28.69 5.19 14.87
N THR A 181 28.41 5.13 16.17
CA THR A 181 28.83 4.05 17.05
C THR A 181 27.84 3.83 18.19
N GLY A 182 27.77 2.61 18.70
CA GLY A 182 27.06 2.28 19.94
C GLY A 182 27.82 2.67 21.21
N ASP A 183 29.11 2.96 21.13
CA ASP A 183 29.95 3.38 22.26
C ASP A 183 29.89 4.90 22.46
N ILE A 184 28.86 5.35 23.15
CA ILE A 184 28.63 6.78 23.44
C ILE A 184 28.93 7.06 24.90
N PRO A 185 29.92 7.93 25.22
CA PRO A 185 30.22 8.29 26.60
C PRO A 185 29.09 9.13 27.22
N ASN A 186 28.89 8.98 28.53
CA ASN A 186 27.89 9.71 29.32
C ASN A 186 26.41 9.47 28.92
N VAL A 187 26.12 8.35 28.31
CA VAL A 187 24.76 7.89 28.00
C VAL A 187 24.47 6.61 28.78
N GLY A 188 23.31 6.54 29.42
CA GLY A 188 22.92 5.36 30.20
C GLY A 188 22.64 4.12 29.33
N GLU A 189 22.91 2.94 29.86
CA GLU A 189 22.71 1.65 29.17
C GLU A 189 21.29 1.47 28.65
N ALA A 190 20.28 1.97 29.37
CA ALA A 190 18.88 1.88 28.94
C ALA A 190 18.59 2.64 27.63
N ALA A 191 19.29 3.74 27.35
CA ALA A 191 19.18 4.50 26.13
C ALA A 191 19.94 3.83 24.97
N LEU A 192 21.06 3.16 25.27
CA LEU A 192 21.89 2.45 24.29
C LEU A 192 21.32 1.07 23.92
N ALA A 193 20.43 0.52 24.76
CA ALA A 193 19.83 -0.81 24.53
C ALA A 193 19.02 -0.92 23.23
N LYS A 194 18.65 0.20 22.60
CA LYS A 194 17.93 0.27 21.32
C LYS A 194 18.85 0.37 20.10
N LEU A 195 20.15 0.40 20.33
CA LEU A 195 21.16 0.47 19.27
C LEU A 195 21.79 -0.90 19.06
N ASP A 196 22.14 -1.18 17.81
CA ASP A 196 22.99 -2.32 17.47
C ASP A 196 24.49 -2.00 17.75
N GLU A 197 25.39 -2.94 17.48
CA GLU A 197 26.83 -2.76 17.67
C GLU A 197 27.40 -1.63 16.82
N SER A 198 26.76 -1.31 15.70
CA SER A 198 27.12 -0.23 14.78
C SER A 198 26.55 1.12 15.19
N GLY A 199 25.74 1.19 16.25
CA GLY A 199 25.10 2.41 16.70
C GLY A 199 23.82 2.80 15.94
N ILE A 200 23.25 1.88 15.19
CA ILE A 200 22.02 2.06 14.43
C ILE A 200 20.83 1.51 15.24
N VAL A 201 19.72 2.21 15.20
CA VAL A 201 18.50 1.82 15.90
C VAL A 201 17.89 0.59 15.26
N TYR A 202 17.42 -0.37 16.09
CA TYR A 202 16.68 -1.56 15.63
C TYR A 202 15.35 -1.19 14.98
#